data_a38b1127c920d44d856f5bf0c416218c
#
_entry.id   a38b1127c920d44d856f5bf0c416218c
#
_cell.length_a   1.000
_cell.length_b   1.000
_cell.length_c   1.000
_cell.angle_alpha   90.00
_cell.angle_beta   90.00
_cell.angle_gamma   90.00
#
_symmetry.space_group_name_H-M   'P 1'
#
loop_
_entity.id
_entity.type
_entity.pdbx_description
1 polymer ?
#
loop_
_entity_poly.entity_id
_entity_poly.type
_entity_poly.pdbx_seq_one_letter_code
_entity_poly.pdbx_strand_id
1 'polypeptide(L)'
;PMVKASNIAFGVAMARPDLKVIMLDGDGSLLMNLGTLTTVATQKPENFYHFVMENGVYAITGGQPIPGKDVVSFKGFAEDAGYAGYYEFGDLEEFSVNIEAVLQEKGPILICIKTKPEISDTPPGMRPPAARTWIDALRDVQGHLNSG
;
A
#
# COMPACT_ATOMS: atom_id res chain seq x y z
N PRO A 1 5.86 8.61 -5.83
CA PRO A 1 7.23 8.17 -5.57
C PRO A 1 7.22 6.95 -4.66
N MET A 2 8.04 5.97 -5.01
CA MET A 2 8.28 4.79 -4.18
C MET A 2 8.59 5.20 -2.74
N VAL A 3 8.20 4.42 -1.74
CA VAL A 3 8.47 4.66 -0.31
C VAL A 3 7.56 5.71 0.37
N LYS A 4 7.03 6.70 -0.33
CA LYS A 4 6.29 7.82 0.28
C LYS A 4 4.77 7.73 0.16
N ALA A 5 4.26 6.80 -0.62
CA ALA A 5 2.82 6.70 -0.88
C ALA A 5 2.02 6.42 0.41
N SER A 6 2.51 5.52 1.27
CA SER A 6 1.88 5.21 2.55
C SER A 6 1.79 6.42 3.50
N ASN A 7 2.86 7.24 3.56
CA ASN A 7 2.85 8.46 4.38
C ASN A 7 1.84 9.49 3.87
N ILE A 8 1.73 9.66 2.54
CA ILE A 8 0.79 10.60 1.91
C ILE A 8 -0.64 10.12 2.15
N ALA A 9 -0.94 8.86 1.87
CA ALA A 9 -2.26 8.29 2.08
C ALA A 9 -2.68 8.33 3.56
N PHE A 10 -1.75 8.07 4.48
CA PHE A 10 -1.99 8.23 5.91
C PHE A 10 -2.34 9.69 6.27
N GLY A 11 -1.63 10.67 5.71
CA GLY A 11 -1.96 12.09 5.90
C GLY A 11 -3.37 12.43 5.42
N VAL A 12 -3.81 11.86 4.28
CA VAL A 12 -5.18 12.00 3.78
C VAL A 12 -6.19 11.37 4.73
N ALA A 13 -5.92 10.17 5.23
CA ALA A 13 -6.80 9.49 6.19
C ALA A 13 -7.01 10.29 7.48
N MET A 14 -5.95 10.92 7.97
CA MET A 14 -6.03 11.79 9.15
C MET A 14 -6.79 13.10 8.89
N ALA A 15 -6.62 13.67 7.69
CA ALA A 15 -7.28 14.92 7.31
C ALA A 15 -8.77 14.74 6.97
N ARG A 16 -9.15 13.56 6.49
CA ARG A 16 -10.52 13.25 6.02
C ARG A 16 -11.01 11.93 6.63
N PRO A 17 -11.35 11.91 7.90
CA PRO A 17 -11.86 10.70 8.58
C PRO A 17 -13.22 10.23 8.03
N ASP A 18 -13.91 11.09 7.31
CA ASP A 18 -15.18 10.80 6.60
C ASP A 18 -14.98 9.97 5.32
N LEU A 19 -13.77 9.92 4.78
CA LEU A 19 -13.45 9.18 3.57
C LEU A 19 -12.73 7.88 3.87
N LYS A 20 -13.11 6.81 3.17
CA LYS A 20 -12.35 5.56 3.15
C LYS A 20 -11.10 5.74 2.30
N VAL A 21 -9.92 5.56 2.88
CA VAL A 21 -8.63 5.71 2.19
C VAL A 21 -8.04 4.34 1.90
N ILE A 22 -7.99 3.99 0.62
CA ILE A 22 -7.37 2.76 0.11
C ILE A 22 -6.00 3.13 -0.45
N MET A 23 -4.96 2.57 0.16
CA MET A 23 -3.57 2.76 -0.24
C MET A 23 -3.04 1.48 -0.90
N LEU A 24 -2.48 1.60 -2.10
CA LEU A 24 -1.80 0.50 -2.80
C LEU A 24 -0.28 0.70 -2.70
N ASP A 25 0.41 -0.23 -2.06
CA ASP A 25 1.86 -0.25 -1.91
C ASP A 25 2.46 -1.55 -2.49
N GLY A 26 3.74 -1.52 -2.79
CA GLY A 26 4.50 -2.74 -3.09
C GLY A 26 5.25 -3.20 -1.84
N ASP A 27 5.47 -4.50 -1.74
CA ASP A 27 6.23 -5.13 -0.66
C ASP A 27 7.62 -4.50 -0.45
N GLY A 28 8.39 -4.33 -1.53
CA GLY A 28 9.69 -3.68 -1.47
C GLY A 28 9.63 -2.21 -1.08
N SER A 29 8.55 -1.49 -1.47
CA SER A 29 8.34 -0.09 -1.09
C SER A 29 8.02 0.03 0.40
N LEU A 30 7.16 -0.85 0.94
CA LEU A 30 6.85 -0.91 2.36
C LEU A 30 8.08 -1.25 3.19
N LEU A 31 8.89 -2.24 2.79
CA LEU A 31 10.12 -2.62 3.51
C LEU A 31 11.13 -1.47 3.60
N MET A 32 11.22 -0.63 2.58
CA MET A 32 12.08 0.58 2.61
C MET A 32 11.59 1.64 3.61
N ASN A 33 10.34 1.58 4.05
CA ASN A 33 9.72 2.56 4.95
C ASN A 33 8.88 1.88 6.02
N LEU A 34 9.36 0.78 6.56
CA LEU A 34 8.63 -0.08 7.50
C LEU A 34 8.18 0.68 8.76
N GLY A 35 8.93 1.69 9.17
CA GLY A 35 8.56 2.56 10.30
C GLY A 35 7.21 3.29 10.13
N THR A 36 6.69 3.40 8.91
CA THR A 36 5.34 3.94 8.68
C THR A 36 4.25 3.13 9.41
N LEU A 37 4.42 1.82 9.52
CA LEU A 37 3.44 0.96 10.21
C LEU A 37 3.25 1.38 11.66
N THR A 38 4.32 1.71 12.37
CA THR A 38 4.24 2.14 13.78
C THR A 38 3.54 3.49 13.92
N THR A 39 3.78 4.41 12.97
CA THR A 39 3.13 5.72 12.95
C THR A 39 1.61 5.58 12.71
N VAL A 40 1.22 4.78 11.72
CA VAL A 40 -0.18 4.51 11.40
C VAL A 40 -0.88 3.83 12.58
N ALA A 41 -0.29 2.79 13.14
CA ALA A 41 -0.85 2.05 14.27
C ALA A 41 -0.99 2.91 15.54
N THR A 42 -0.07 3.86 15.77
CA THR A 42 -0.16 4.79 16.90
C THR A 42 -1.35 5.74 16.78
N GLN A 43 -1.64 6.23 15.58
CA GLN A 43 -2.74 7.16 15.32
C GLN A 43 -4.09 6.47 15.10
N LYS A 44 -4.10 5.17 14.78
CA LYS A 44 -5.29 4.33 14.61
C LYS A 44 -6.37 4.93 13.69
N PRO A 45 -6.05 5.33 12.45
CA PRO A 45 -7.05 5.86 11.54
C PRO A 45 -8.04 4.75 11.14
N GLU A 46 -9.29 4.84 11.61
CA GLU A 46 -10.33 3.82 11.37
C GLU A 46 -10.72 3.67 9.89
N ASN A 47 -10.34 4.64 9.06
CA ASN A 47 -10.66 4.73 7.63
C ASN A 47 -9.51 4.35 6.70
N PHE A 48 -8.41 3.75 7.20
CA PHE A 48 -7.19 3.47 6.43
C PHE A 48 -7.02 1.98 6.14
N TYR A 49 -6.96 1.65 4.84
CA TYR A 49 -6.79 0.29 4.33
C TYR A 49 -5.52 0.22 3.48
N HIS A 50 -4.51 -0.44 3.99
CA HIS A 50 -3.17 -0.52 3.43
C HIS A 50 -2.98 -1.83 2.68
N PHE A 51 -3.12 -1.80 1.36
CA PHE A 51 -2.88 -2.94 0.48
C PHE A 51 -1.40 -3.06 0.16
N VAL A 52 -0.84 -4.24 0.30
CA VAL A 52 0.54 -4.58 -0.06
C VAL A 52 0.52 -5.61 -1.18
N MET A 53 0.98 -5.22 -2.35
CA MET A 53 1.16 -6.12 -3.49
C MET A 53 2.47 -6.87 -3.32
N GLU A 54 2.39 -8.10 -2.82
CA GLU A 54 3.56 -8.93 -2.51
C GLU A 54 3.94 -9.76 -3.74
N ASN A 55 4.95 -9.31 -4.48
CA ASN A 55 5.50 -10.00 -5.63
C ASN A 55 6.94 -10.50 -5.43
N GLY A 56 7.58 -10.16 -4.31
CA GLY A 56 8.92 -10.61 -3.92
C GLY A 56 10.06 -9.96 -4.70
N VAL A 57 9.80 -8.95 -5.55
CA VAL A 57 10.81 -8.32 -6.38
C VAL A 57 10.58 -6.81 -6.55
N TYR A 58 11.66 -6.09 -6.87
CA TYR A 58 11.59 -4.71 -7.36
C TYR A 58 11.30 -4.71 -8.87
N ALA A 59 10.07 -5.02 -9.28
CA ALA A 59 9.69 -5.21 -10.68
C ALA A 59 9.98 -3.99 -11.57
N ILE A 60 9.83 -2.76 -11.04
CA ILE A 60 10.03 -1.51 -11.79
C ILE A 60 11.49 -1.26 -12.12
N THR A 61 12.42 -1.73 -11.29
CA THR A 61 13.86 -1.45 -11.42
C THR A 61 14.67 -2.61 -12.00
N GLY A 62 14.00 -3.68 -12.42
CA GLY A 62 14.65 -4.79 -13.12
C GLY A 62 14.51 -6.16 -12.44
N GLY A 63 13.59 -6.29 -11.48
CA GLY A 63 13.24 -7.59 -10.91
C GLY A 63 14.19 -8.13 -9.86
N GLN A 64 14.99 -7.28 -9.23
CA GLN A 64 15.85 -7.69 -8.12
C GLN A 64 14.99 -8.23 -6.97
N PRO A 65 15.38 -9.36 -6.33
CA PRO A 65 14.67 -9.85 -5.15
C PRO A 65 14.65 -8.80 -4.04
N ILE A 66 13.53 -8.69 -3.33
CA ILE A 66 13.49 -7.86 -2.12
C ILE A 66 14.27 -8.53 -0.99
N PRO A 67 14.91 -7.76 -0.10
CA PRO A 67 15.55 -8.32 1.09
C PRO A 67 14.54 -9.07 1.95
N GLY A 68 14.88 -10.28 2.36
CA GLY A 68 14.05 -11.07 3.25
C GLY A 68 12.79 -11.68 2.62
N LYS A 69 12.70 -11.75 1.28
CA LYS A 69 11.55 -12.28 0.52
C LYS A 69 10.92 -13.55 1.11
N ASP A 70 11.75 -14.49 1.56
CA ASP A 70 11.30 -15.80 2.06
C ASP A 70 11.31 -15.88 3.61
N VAL A 71 11.55 -14.75 4.30
CA VAL A 71 11.74 -14.70 5.76
C VAL A 71 10.79 -13.72 6.42
N VAL A 72 10.49 -12.59 5.77
CA VAL A 72 9.64 -11.55 6.36
C VAL A 72 8.18 -11.98 6.41
N SER A 73 7.49 -11.58 7.47
CA SER A 73 6.06 -11.78 7.63
C SER A 73 5.37 -10.42 7.69
N PHE A 74 4.62 -10.06 6.65
CA PHE A 74 3.80 -8.84 6.67
C PHE A 74 2.69 -8.92 7.72
N LYS A 75 2.20 -10.13 8.01
CA LYS A 75 1.31 -10.39 9.14
C LYS A 75 1.97 -9.99 10.46
N GLY A 76 3.17 -10.52 10.73
CA GLY A 76 3.91 -10.20 11.96
C GLY A 76 4.18 -8.70 12.07
N PHE A 77 4.58 -8.04 10.98
CA PHE A 77 4.78 -6.59 10.99
C PHE A 77 3.51 -5.80 11.32
N ALA A 78 2.36 -6.19 10.79
CA ALA A 78 1.10 -5.52 11.07
C ALA A 78 0.65 -5.74 12.53
N GLU A 79 0.71 -6.98 13.00
CA GLU A 79 0.32 -7.36 14.36
C GLU A 79 1.23 -6.69 15.41
N ASP A 80 2.54 -6.78 15.25
CA ASP A 80 3.53 -6.22 16.17
C ASP A 80 3.51 -4.67 16.16
N ALA A 81 3.20 -4.05 15.02
CA ALA A 81 3.01 -2.61 14.94
C ALA A 81 1.71 -2.16 15.61
N GLY A 82 0.69 -3.01 15.71
CA GLY A 82 -0.61 -2.71 16.33
C GLY A 82 -1.70 -2.27 15.35
N TYR A 83 -1.67 -2.78 14.11
CA TYR A 83 -2.80 -2.66 13.18
C TYR A 83 -4.05 -3.34 13.74
N ALA A 84 -5.22 -2.83 13.42
CA ALA A 84 -6.49 -3.37 13.89
C ALA A 84 -6.82 -4.73 13.25
N GLY A 85 -6.34 -4.97 12.01
CA GLY A 85 -6.54 -6.22 11.31
C GLY A 85 -5.47 -6.49 10.25
N TYR A 86 -5.35 -7.77 9.89
CA TYR A 86 -4.53 -8.25 8.80
C TYR A 86 -5.29 -9.30 7.98
N TYR A 87 -5.22 -9.17 6.67
CA TYR A 87 -5.76 -10.13 5.71
C TYR A 87 -4.72 -10.46 4.65
N GLU A 88 -4.74 -11.71 4.17
CA GLU A 88 -3.85 -12.15 3.10
C GLU A 88 -4.67 -12.91 2.06
N PHE A 89 -4.48 -12.58 0.80
CA PHE A 89 -5.15 -13.22 -0.32
C PHE A 89 -4.13 -13.68 -1.35
N GLY A 90 -4.16 -14.98 -1.65
CA GLY A 90 -3.35 -15.62 -2.71
C GLY A 90 -4.17 -15.98 -3.94
N ASP A 91 -5.48 -15.85 -3.88
CA ASP A 91 -6.44 -16.23 -4.90
C ASP A 91 -7.44 -15.09 -5.17
N LEU A 92 -7.77 -14.89 -6.44
CA LEU A 92 -8.66 -13.80 -6.86
C LEU A 92 -10.13 -14.04 -6.45
N GLU A 93 -10.58 -15.28 -6.43
CA GLU A 93 -11.95 -15.61 -6.03
C GLU A 93 -12.12 -15.37 -4.53
N GLU A 94 -11.19 -15.85 -3.71
CA GLU A 94 -11.15 -15.59 -2.27
C GLU A 94 -11.15 -14.08 -1.97
N PHE A 95 -10.30 -13.33 -2.67
CA PHE A 95 -10.27 -11.87 -2.56
C PHE A 95 -11.62 -11.24 -2.90
N SER A 96 -12.20 -11.62 -4.04
CA SER A 96 -13.46 -11.02 -4.53
C SER A 96 -14.63 -11.27 -3.59
N VAL A 97 -14.67 -12.42 -2.94
CA VAL A 97 -15.77 -12.78 -2.00
C VAL A 97 -15.63 -12.03 -0.67
N ASN A 98 -14.41 -11.80 -0.20
CA ASN A 98 -14.17 -11.31 1.17
C ASN A 98 -13.89 -9.81 1.27
N ILE A 99 -13.39 -9.18 0.20
CA ILE A 99 -12.85 -7.82 0.28
C ILE A 99 -13.90 -6.79 0.70
N GLU A 100 -15.15 -6.96 0.29
CA GLU A 100 -16.21 -6.02 0.66
C GLU A 100 -16.45 -6.02 2.18
N ALA A 101 -16.46 -7.20 2.81
CA ALA A 101 -16.58 -7.34 4.25
C ALA A 101 -15.39 -6.73 4.99
N VAL A 102 -14.17 -7.00 4.53
CA VAL A 102 -12.94 -6.42 5.09
C VAL A 102 -12.96 -4.89 5.06
N LEU A 103 -13.46 -4.31 3.97
CA LEU A 103 -13.57 -2.86 3.82
C LEU A 103 -14.68 -2.23 4.69
N GLN A 104 -15.51 -3.00 5.38
CA GLN A 104 -16.46 -2.49 6.37
C GLN A 104 -15.90 -2.50 7.80
N GLU A 105 -14.79 -3.18 8.03
CA GLU A 105 -14.15 -3.19 9.34
C GLU A 105 -13.45 -1.87 9.63
N LYS A 106 -13.24 -1.57 10.91
CA LYS A 106 -12.50 -0.40 11.34
C LYS A 106 -11.00 -0.61 11.19
N GLY A 107 -10.34 0.31 10.49
CA GLY A 107 -8.88 0.31 10.30
C GLY A 107 -8.07 0.77 11.54
N PRO A 108 -6.76 0.84 11.39
CA PRO A 108 -6.01 0.53 10.16
C PRO A 108 -5.95 -0.96 9.88
N ILE A 109 -6.21 -1.35 8.65
CA ILE A 109 -6.13 -2.75 8.20
C ILE A 109 -5.03 -2.89 7.16
N LEU A 110 -4.17 -3.89 7.31
CA LEU A 110 -3.20 -4.26 6.31
C LEU A 110 -3.71 -5.46 5.52
N ILE A 111 -3.75 -5.33 4.19
CA ILE A 111 -4.23 -6.36 3.28
C ILE A 111 -3.09 -6.75 2.34
N CYS A 112 -2.56 -7.95 2.49
CA CYS A 112 -1.51 -8.49 1.65
C CYS A 112 -2.11 -9.27 0.47
N ILE A 113 -1.72 -8.93 -0.75
CA ILE A 113 -2.15 -9.65 -1.95
C ILE A 113 -0.92 -10.30 -2.57
N LYS A 114 -0.90 -11.63 -2.59
CA LYS A 114 0.14 -12.40 -3.27
C LYS A 114 -0.01 -12.24 -4.77
N THR A 115 1.00 -11.71 -5.43
CA THR A 115 0.99 -11.48 -6.87
C THR A 115 2.18 -12.14 -7.55
N LYS A 116 2.03 -12.45 -8.83
CA LYS A 116 3.16 -12.92 -9.63
C LYS A 116 4.02 -11.72 -10.05
N PRO A 117 5.36 -11.86 -10.01
CA PRO A 117 6.24 -10.80 -10.48
C PRO A 117 6.09 -10.62 -12.00
N GLU A 118 5.72 -9.43 -12.44
CA GLU A 118 5.76 -9.02 -13.84
C GLU A 118 6.94 -8.07 -14.04
N ILE A 119 7.98 -8.57 -14.71
CA ILE A 119 9.19 -7.79 -14.97
C ILE A 119 9.14 -7.33 -16.43
N SER A 120 9.14 -6.01 -16.63
CA SER A 120 9.17 -5.44 -17.98
C SER A 120 10.56 -5.59 -18.61
N ASP A 121 10.62 -6.12 -19.84
CA ASP A 121 11.84 -6.18 -20.64
C ASP A 121 12.33 -4.79 -21.09
N THR A 122 11.48 -3.77 -20.98
CA THR A 122 11.85 -2.39 -21.31
C THR A 122 12.62 -1.75 -20.17
N PRO A 123 13.88 -1.34 -20.39
CA PRO A 123 14.67 -0.65 -19.39
C PRO A 123 13.94 0.59 -18.83
N PRO A 124 14.08 0.92 -17.53
CA PRO A 124 13.37 2.05 -16.92
C PRO A 124 13.51 3.38 -17.67
N GLY A 125 14.70 3.67 -18.22
CA GLY A 125 14.94 4.89 -18.99
C GLY A 125 14.33 4.93 -20.39
N MET A 126 13.81 3.79 -20.89
CA MET A 126 13.17 3.67 -22.21
C MET A 126 11.65 3.54 -22.09
N ARG A 127 11.11 3.52 -20.88
CA ARG A 127 9.66 3.46 -20.67
C ARG A 127 9.02 4.81 -21.02
N PRO A 128 7.82 4.82 -21.59
CA PRO A 128 7.12 6.07 -21.81
C PRO A 128 6.92 6.79 -20.47
N PRO A 129 6.98 8.12 -20.44
CA PRO A 129 6.69 8.88 -19.24
C PRO A 129 5.27 8.56 -18.75
N ALA A 130 5.06 8.57 -17.44
CA ALA A 130 3.73 8.41 -16.89
C ALA A 130 2.80 9.49 -17.46
N ALA A 131 1.58 9.12 -17.84
CA ALA A 131 0.58 10.03 -18.38
C ALA A 131 0.22 11.16 -17.38
N ARG A 132 0.55 10.97 -16.10
CA ARG A 132 0.28 11.94 -15.04
C ARG A 132 1.48 11.96 -14.09
N THR A 133 1.95 13.15 -13.73
CA THR A 133 3.03 13.28 -12.74
C THR A 133 2.49 13.11 -11.33
N TRP A 134 3.37 12.73 -10.40
CA TRP A 134 3.00 12.64 -8.98
C TRP A 134 2.62 14.00 -8.39
N ILE A 135 3.18 15.10 -8.92
CA ILE A 135 2.84 16.47 -8.52
C ILE A 135 1.40 16.80 -8.90
N ASP A 136 0.98 16.42 -10.11
CA ASP A 136 -0.40 16.64 -10.57
C ASP A 136 -1.37 15.82 -9.72
N ALA A 137 -1.01 14.58 -9.42
CA ALA A 137 -1.82 13.75 -8.52
C ALA A 137 -1.98 14.36 -7.12
N LEU A 138 -0.92 14.94 -6.55
CA LEU A 138 -0.99 15.62 -5.25
C LEU A 138 -1.85 16.89 -5.31
N ARG A 139 -1.73 17.68 -6.38
CA ARG A 139 -2.57 18.89 -6.56
C ARG A 139 -4.05 18.55 -6.64
N ASP A 140 -4.39 17.47 -7.33
CA ASP A 140 -5.78 17.02 -7.43
C ASP A 140 -6.30 16.54 -6.07
N VAL A 141 -5.53 15.75 -5.33
CA VAL A 141 -5.88 15.35 -3.96
C VAL A 141 -6.10 16.60 -3.09
N GLN A 142 -5.18 17.56 -3.15
CA GLN A 142 -5.30 18.81 -2.41
C GLN A 142 -6.55 19.61 -2.81
N GLY A 143 -6.88 19.65 -4.09
CA GLY A 143 -8.10 20.28 -4.59
C GLY A 143 -9.36 19.62 -4.01
N HIS A 144 -9.42 18.30 -4.00
CA HIS A 144 -10.54 17.55 -3.42
C HIS A 144 -10.64 17.71 -1.90
N LEU A 145 -9.52 17.77 -1.18
CA LEU A 145 -9.51 17.99 0.27
C LEU A 145 -10.02 19.39 0.65
N ASN A 146 -9.80 20.40 -0.20
CA ASN A 146 -10.21 21.78 0.07
C ASN A 146 -11.66 22.08 -0.38
N SER A 147 -12.29 21.21 -1.16
CA SER A 147 -13.65 21.42 -1.72
C SER A 147 -14.77 20.72 -0.90
N GLY A 148 -14.43 20.07 0.18
CA GLY A 148 -15.35 19.43 1.13
C GLY A 148 -15.21 20.01 2.51
#